data_153a35efde550b50dd9caa3265588ea8
#
_entry.id   153a35efde550b50dd9caa3265588ea8
#
_cell.length_a   1.000
_cell.length_b   1.000
_cell.length_c   1.000
_cell.angle_alpha   90.00
_cell.angle_beta   90.00
_cell.angle_gamma   90.00
#
_symmetry.space_group_name_H-M   'P 1'
#
loop_
_entity.id
_entity.type
_entity.pdbx_description
1 polymer ?
#
loop_
_entity_poly.entity_id
_entity_poly.type
_entity_poly.pdbx_seq_one_letter_code
_entity_poly.pdbx_strand_id
1 'polypeptide(L)'
;MKISAFHLMPHRELPDDFEKRYDSVWVTPPWWELADARRVGQYYNWTLDELLFAARAGFDGVCTNEHHQNAYGFMPSPNLMGSVLAKATNGTDVAIVQMGATLPTSNPPIRVAEEYAMLDCISGGRLVAGLPLGSPMDVNFCYGITPMEHRERYREAFALTLKAWQAREIFAWNGRYYQLANVNLWPRPIQQPHPPVWVPGSGSISTFDFAVDNDVCYCFLSYSGAKAATSMMQGYWKVVSDKGREPNPYRAGFLQLVAVAETDAQAEEKYARHVEYFYHKCLHWPLELGSPPGNQDYRSLLAAARSNIRRAEDTKQLRYRDFVEKGYVIAGSPATVRDRIREEVVKTLRVGNLMVLLQIGSMPHELTLQNMDLFAREVLPHLRPLWDDEGWVNHWWPERLRGAQRPVTGAAVAAARA
;
A
#
# COMPACT_ATOMS: atom_id res chain seq x y z
N MET A 1 1.71 1.34 17.94
CA MET A 1 1.78 0.89 16.52
C MET A 1 2.01 2.06 15.57
N LYS A 2 2.29 1.83 14.27
CA LYS A 2 2.43 2.88 13.26
C LYS A 2 1.24 2.88 12.32
N ILE A 3 0.67 4.07 12.04
CA ILE A 3 -0.53 4.24 11.22
C ILE A 3 -0.25 5.25 10.12
N SER A 4 -0.37 4.79 8.87
CA SER A 4 -0.07 5.59 7.69
C SER A 4 -1.32 5.80 6.83
N ALA A 5 -1.47 7.00 6.28
CA ALA A 5 -2.51 7.28 5.29
C ALA A 5 -2.05 6.75 3.92
N PHE A 6 -2.79 5.79 3.38
CA PHE A 6 -2.56 5.24 2.05
C PHE A 6 -3.51 5.87 1.04
N HIS A 7 -3.01 6.22 -0.13
CA HIS A 7 -3.82 6.78 -1.20
C HIS A 7 -3.65 5.95 -2.47
N LEU A 8 -4.77 5.43 -3.01
CA LEU A 8 -4.79 4.66 -4.25
C LEU A 8 -4.82 5.55 -5.49
N MET A 9 -5.45 6.71 -5.40
CA MET A 9 -5.71 7.64 -6.50
C MET A 9 -6.58 7.05 -7.63
N PRO A 10 -7.76 6.49 -7.32
CA PRO A 10 -8.64 5.92 -8.34
C PRO A 10 -9.27 7.01 -9.21
N HIS A 11 -9.73 6.64 -10.39
CA HIS A 11 -10.62 7.48 -11.18
C HIS A 11 -11.92 7.72 -10.40
N ARG A 12 -12.23 8.99 -10.12
CA ARG A 12 -13.38 9.35 -9.25
C ARG A 12 -14.71 9.46 -10.00
N GLU A 13 -14.70 9.43 -11.33
CA GLU A 13 -15.83 9.81 -12.20
C GLU A 13 -16.00 8.83 -13.37
N LEU A 14 -15.82 7.52 -13.15
CA LEU A 14 -16.16 6.52 -14.18
C LEU A 14 -17.67 6.55 -14.48
N PRO A 15 -18.11 6.35 -15.73
CA PRO A 15 -19.52 6.34 -16.12
C PRO A 15 -20.35 5.36 -15.29
N ASP A 16 -21.65 5.65 -15.13
CA ASP A 16 -22.53 4.80 -14.34
C ASP A 16 -22.68 3.39 -14.93
N ASP A 17 -22.59 3.28 -16.24
CA ASP A 17 -22.66 2.03 -16.99
C ASP A 17 -21.28 1.44 -17.35
N PHE A 18 -20.23 1.84 -16.61
CA PHE A 18 -18.84 1.45 -16.89
C PHE A 18 -18.67 -0.06 -17.05
N GLU A 19 -19.20 -0.85 -16.12
CA GLU A 19 -19.04 -2.30 -16.09
C GLU A 19 -19.80 -3.02 -17.24
N LYS A 20 -20.73 -2.31 -17.88
CA LYS A 20 -21.46 -2.82 -19.07
C LYS A 20 -20.77 -2.46 -20.36
N ARG A 21 -20.01 -1.36 -20.38
CA ARG A 21 -19.35 -0.83 -21.58
C ARG A 21 -17.93 -1.35 -21.75
N TYR A 22 -17.25 -1.62 -20.63
CA TYR A 22 -15.83 -1.98 -20.62
C TYR A 22 -15.59 -3.23 -19.79
N ASP A 23 -14.79 -4.15 -20.33
CA ASP A 23 -14.50 -5.43 -19.68
C ASP A 23 -13.52 -5.30 -18.50
N SER A 24 -12.76 -4.20 -18.45
CA SER A 24 -11.73 -4.00 -17.44
C SER A 24 -11.52 -2.53 -17.13
N VAL A 25 -11.19 -2.24 -15.85
CA VAL A 25 -10.68 -0.94 -15.39
C VAL A 25 -9.18 -0.79 -15.64
N TRP A 26 -8.52 -1.87 -16.07
CA TRP A 26 -7.06 -1.98 -16.19
C TRP A 26 -6.65 -2.50 -17.55
N VAL A 27 -5.52 -2.05 -18.10
CA VAL A 27 -4.90 -2.44 -19.37
C VAL A 27 -5.67 -1.95 -20.60
N THR A 28 -6.97 -2.22 -20.69
CA THR A 28 -7.78 -2.01 -21.91
C THR A 28 -8.74 -0.82 -21.90
N PRO A 29 -9.01 -0.10 -20.79
CA PRO A 29 -9.98 0.98 -20.84
C PRO A 29 -9.49 2.11 -21.75
N PRO A 30 -10.38 2.68 -22.61
CA PRO A 30 -9.99 3.71 -23.58
C PRO A 30 -9.75 5.05 -22.88
N TRP A 31 -8.48 5.43 -22.69
CA TRP A 31 -8.10 6.67 -22.01
C TRP A 31 -8.70 7.91 -22.69
N TRP A 32 -8.87 7.90 -24.01
CA TRP A 32 -9.41 9.02 -24.78
C TRP A 32 -10.92 9.27 -24.54
N GLU A 33 -11.64 8.30 -23.98
CA GLU A 33 -13.04 8.46 -23.54
C GLU A 33 -13.17 8.76 -22.06
N LEU A 34 -12.22 8.29 -21.24
CA LEU A 34 -12.36 8.24 -19.80
C LEU A 34 -11.47 9.25 -19.04
N ALA A 35 -10.34 9.66 -19.62
CA ALA A 35 -9.34 10.46 -18.92
C ALA A 35 -9.15 11.84 -19.55
N ASP A 36 -9.72 12.89 -18.97
CA ASP A 36 -9.37 14.27 -19.26
C ASP A 36 -8.10 14.67 -18.49
N ALA A 37 -7.05 15.10 -19.21
CA ALA A 37 -5.76 15.41 -18.62
C ALA A 37 -5.81 16.54 -17.57
N ARG A 38 -6.71 17.53 -17.74
CA ARG A 38 -6.86 18.64 -16.76
C ARG A 38 -7.53 18.13 -15.48
N ARG A 39 -8.52 17.26 -15.64
CA ARG A 39 -9.21 16.63 -14.53
C ARG A 39 -8.28 15.68 -13.76
N VAL A 40 -7.47 14.89 -14.46
CA VAL A 40 -6.43 14.04 -13.84
C VAL A 40 -5.38 14.89 -13.13
N GLY A 41 -4.98 16.02 -13.72
CA GLY A 41 -4.10 17.01 -13.06
C GLY A 41 -4.67 17.51 -11.73
N GLN A 42 -6.01 17.73 -11.66
CA GLN A 42 -6.68 18.09 -10.40
C GLN A 42 -6.64 16.92 -9.39
N TYR A 43 -6.79 15.67 -9.82
CA TYR A 43 -6.66 14.50 -8.93
C TYR A 43 -5.25 14.39 -8.31
N TYR A 44 -4.19 14.70 -9.06
CA TYR A 44 -2.82 14.74 -8.50
C TYR A 44 -2.71 15.78 -7.39
N ASN A 45 -3.21 17.01 -7.62
CA ASN A 45 -3.17 18.05 -6.60
C ASN A 45 -4.00 17.67 -5.37
N TRP A 46 -5.22 17.20 -5.54
CA TRP A 46 -6.04 16.72 -4.42
C TRP A 46 -5.37 15.59 -3.64
N THR A 47 -4.75 14.63 -4.33
CA THR A 47 -4.03 13.54 -3.66
C THR A 47 -2.86 14.05 -2.82
N LEU A 48 -2.10 15.00 -3.35
CA LEU A 48 -1.02 15.64 -2.58
C LEU A 48 -1.57 16.40 -1.38
N ASP A 49 -2.63 17.19 -1.54
CA ASP A 49 -3.25 17.94 -0.45
C ASP A 49 -3.82 17.01 0.62
N GLU A 50 -4.49 15.92 0.24
CA GLU A 50 -5.03 14.90 1.15
C GLU A 50 -3.91 14.21 1.95
N LEU A 51 -2.80 13.83 1.31
CA LEU A 51 -1.65 13.24 2.00
C LEU A 51 -0.90 14.25 2.87
N LEU A 52 -0.77 15.50 2.44
CA LEU A 52 -0.21 16.58 3.26
C LEU A 52 -1.11 16.92 4.45
N PHE A 53 -2.44 16.87 4.27
CA PHE A 53 -3.38 16.99 5.38
C PHE A 53 -3.16 15.86 6.39
N ALA A 54 -3.09 14.59 5.95
CA ALA A 54 -2.83 13.45 6.82
C ALA A 54 -1.49 13.62 7.58
N ALA A 55 -0.45 14.11 6.90
CA ALA A 55 0.83 14.42 7.53
C ALA A 55 0.69 15.44 8.66
N ARG A 56 -0.07 16.50 8.46
CA ARG A 56 -0.33 17.54 9.48
C ARG A 56 -1.27 17.06 10.58
N ALA A 57 -2.28 16.24 10.21
CA ALA A 57 -3.26 15.69 11.15
C ALA A 57 -2.67 14.63 12.11
N GLY A 58 -1.40 14.23 11.91
CA GLY A 58 -0.69 13.42 12.87
C GLY A 58 -0.48 11.97 12.46
N PHE A 59 -0.79 11.53 11.25
CA PHE A 59 -0.44 10.18 10.77
C PHE A 59 1.07 9.96 10.84
N ASP A 60 1.50 8.72 11.12
CA ASP A 60 2.91 8.37 11.23
C ASP A 60 3.61 8.34 9.88
N GLY A 61 2.86 8.06 8.81
CA GLY A 61 3.36 8.03 7.43
C GLY A 61 2.31 8.42 6.40
N VAL A 62 2.79 8.78 5.21
CA VAL A 62 1.99 8.99 4.00
C VAL A 62 2.45 8.01 2.93
N CYS A 63 1.49 7.28 2.34
CA CYS A 63 1.77 6.18 1.43
C CYS A 63 1.36 6.48 0.00
N THR A 64 2.26 6.22 -0.94
CA THR A 64 2.01 6.19 -2.39
C THR A 64 2.11 4.76 -2.93
N ASN A 65 1.60 4.52 -4.14
CA ASN A 65 1.65 3.22 -4.81
C ASN A 65 1.96 3.39 -6.29
N GLU A 66 2.13 2.27 -7.03
CA GLU A 66 2.42 2.29 -8.47
C GLU A 66 1.45 1.40 -9.23
N HIS A 67 0.78 2.00 -10.23
CA HIS A 67 -0.08 1.28 -11.17
C HIS A 67 -0.05 1.95 -12.55
N HIS A 68 -0.15 1.14 -13.60
CA HIS A 68 0.04 1.57 -14.98
C HIS A 68 -1.18 1.28 -15.85
N GLN A 69 -1.43 2.15 -16.86
CA GLN A 69 -2.42 1.97 -17.92
C GLN A 69 -3.81 1.55 -17.39
N ASN A 70 -4.34 2.32 -16.43
CA ASN A 70 -5.56 1.94 -15.73
C ASN A 70 -6.35 3.15 -15.21
N ALA A 71 -7.61 2.91 -14.86
CA ALA A 71 -8.46 3.84 -14.10
C ALA A 71 -8.62 3.41 -12.62
N TYR A 72 -7.91 2.36 -12.20
CA TYR A 72 -7.85 1.86 -10.84
C TYR A 72 -7.00 2.76 -9.93
N GLY A 73 -5.85 3.26 -10.43
CA GLY A 73 -4.95 4.12 -9.69
C GLY A 73 -4.03 4.93 -10.61
N PHE A 74 -4.25 6.23 -10.72
CA PHE A 74 -3.50 7.15 -11.58
C PHE A 74 -2.11 7.49 -11.04
N MET A 75 -1.35 6.52 -10.55
CA MET A 75 -0.03 6.78 -9.96
C MET A 75 1.07 5.94 -10.63
N PRO A 76 1.43 6.25 -11.90
CA PRO A 76 2.46 5.49 -12.62
C PRO A 76 3.88 5.76 -12.12
N SER A 77 4.11 6.82 -11.32
CA SER A 77 5.39 7.11 -10.70
C SER A 77 5.20 7.59 -9.26
N PRO A 78 5.19 6.66 -8.29
CA PRO A 78 5.09 7.03 -6.88
C PRO A 78 6.25 7.92 -6.43
N ASN A 79 7.43 7.80 -7.08
CA ASN A 79 8.62 8.56 -6.72
C ASN A 79 8.48 10.06 -7.03
N LEU A 80 7.73 10.44 -8.07
CA LEU A 80 7.39 11.85 -8.32
C LEU A 80 6.51 12.41 -7.18
N MET A 81 5.47 11.68 -6.81
CA MET A 81 4.59 12.07 -5.69
C MET A 81 5.36 12.08 -4.37
N GLY A 82 6.15 11.06 -4.12
CA GLY A 82 7.01 10.93 -2.93
C GLY A 82 8.01 12.07 -2.80
N SER A 83 8.58 12.57 -3.90
CA SER A 83 9.52 13.69 -3.89
C SER A 83 8.85 14.99 -3.42
N VAL A 84 7.65 15.27 -3.91
CA VAL A 84 6.85 16.42 -3.47
C VAL A 84 6.51 16.30 -1.99
N LEU A 85 6.01 15.13 -1.56
CA LEU A 85 5.66 14.86 -0.16
C LEU A 85 6.88 14.96 0.75
N ALA A 86 8.03 14.38 0.36
CA ALA A 86 9.27 14.44 1.14
C ALA A 86 9.72 15.89 1.37
N LYS A 87 9.67 16.72 0.34
CA LYS A 87 10.01 18.14 0.45
C LYS A 87 9.00 18.93 1.27
N ALA A 88 7.69 18.76 1.01
CA ALA A 88 6.63 19.52 1.67
C ALA A 88 6.47 19.16 3.15
N THR A 89 6.88 17.94 3.56
CA THR A 89 6.88 17.51 4.96
C THR A 89 8.26 17.63 5.63
N ASN A 90 9.19 18.38 5.04
CA ASN A 90 10.51 18.55 5.63
C ASN A 90 10.41 19.22 7.02
N GLY A 91 11.22 18.76 7.96
CA GLY A 91 11.17 19.22 9.35
C GLY A 91 10.07 18.56 10.20
N THR A 92 9.33 17.59 9.66
CA THR A 92 8.34 16.79 10.41
C THR A 92 8.84 15.35 10.63
N ASP A 93 8.16 14.62 11.52
CA ASP A 93 8.43 13.21 11.82
C ASP A 93 7.52 12.25 11.03
N VAL A 94 7.04 12.66 9.87
CA VAL A 94 6.23 11.81 8.97
C VAL A 94 7.14 10.96 8.08
N ALA A 95 6.92 9.65 8.07
CA ALA A 95 7.57 8.75 7.13
C ALA A 95 6.98 8.91 5.71
N ILE A 96 7.85 8.82 4.72
CA ILE A 96 7.48 8.75 3.30
C ILE A 96 7.48 7.26 2.94
N VAL A 97 6.29 6.67 2.87
CA VAL A 97 6.12 5.23 2.65
C VAL A 97 5.82 4.99 1.17
N GLN A 98 6.83 4.59 0.42
CA GLN A 98 6.67 4.24 -0.98
C GLN A 98 6.25 2.77 -1.07
N MET A 99 4.97 2.50 -1.38
CA MET A 99 4.46 1.13 -1.53
C MET A 99 4.50 0.65 -2.99
N GLY A 100 5.19 1.40 -3.83
CA GLY A 100 5.46 1.16 -5.26
C GLY A 100 6.95 1.07 -5.53
N ALA A 101 7.36 1.32 -6.75
CA ALA A 101 8.58 0.96 -7.44
C ALA A 101 8.65 -0.55 -7.68
N THR A 102 7.80 -0.97 -8.60
CA THR A 102 7.72 -2.35 -9.07
C THR A 102 9.01 -2.76 -9.75
N LEU A 103 9.85 -3.49 -9.02
CA LEU A 103 11.23 -3.80 -9.48
C LEU A 103 11.30 -4.49 -10.86
N PRO A 104 10.44 -5.47 -11.19
CA PRO A 104 10.52 -6.13 -12.50
C PRO A 104 10.31 -5.21 -13.70
N THR A 105 9.57 -4.11 -13.54
CA THR A 105 9.30 -3.15 -14.63
C THR A 105 10.49 -2.22 -14.91
N SER A 106 11.44 -2.14 -13.99
CA SER A 106 12.64 -1.29 -14.11
C SER A 106 13.80 -2.05 -14.73
N ASN A 107 14.34 -1.52 -15.82
CA ASN A 107 15.52 -2.11 -16.50
C ASN A 107 16.55 -1.03 -16.85
N PRO A 108 17.68 -0.97 -16.16
CA PRO A 108 18.05 -1.80 -15.00
C PRO A 108 17.38 -1.32 -13.68
N PRO A 109 17.23 -2.21 -12.67
CA PRO A 109 16.63 -1.87 -11.37
C PRO A 109 17.49 -0.91 -10.52
N ILE A 110 18.72 -0.66 -10.92
CA ILE A 110 19.59 0.37 -10.30
C ILE A 110 18.92 1.74 -10.29
N ARG A 111 18.11 2.07 -11.30
CA ARG A 111 17.35 3.31 -11.31
C ARG A 111 16.44 3.45 -10.08
N VAL A 112 15.78 2.38 -9.66
CA VAL A 112 14.98 2.39 -8.42
C VAL A 112 15.86 2.61 -7.20
N ALA A 113 17.02 1.97 -7.15
CA ALA A 113 17.98 2.17 -6.07
C ALA A 113 18.44 3.63 -5.96
N GLU A 114 18.71 4.31 -7.10
CA GLU A 114 19.10 5.72 -7.17
C GLU A 114 17.95 6.63 -6.72
N GLU A 115 16.76 6.45 -7.28
CA GLU A 115 15.57 7.26 -6.96
C GLU A 115 15.19 7.16 -5.49
N TYR A 116 15.25 5.96 -4.90
CA TYR A 116 14.98 5.77 -3.47
C TYR A 116 16.08 6.37 -2.58
N ALA A 117 17.35 6.29 -3.01
CA ALA A 117 18.43 6.97 -2.31
C ALA A 117 18.25 8.51 -2.35
N MET A 118 17.80 9.06 -3.49
CA MET A 118 17.45 10.49 -3.60
C MET A 118 16.29 10.84 -2.67
N LEU A 119 15.22 10.04 -2.65
CA LEU A 119 14.08 10.25 -1.75
C LEU A 119 14.49 10.21 -0.28
N ASP A 120 15.36 9.27 0.08
CA ASP A 120 15.90 9.18 1.43
C ASP A 120 16.69 10.42 1.82
N CYS A 121 17.52 10.93 0.91
CA CYS A 121 18.26 12.19 1.08
C CYS A 121 17.31 13.39 1.20
N ILE A 122 16.33 13.54 0.30
CA ILE A 122 15.38 14.65 0.31
C ILE A 122 14.54 14.64 1.60
N SER A 123 14.10 13.46 2.04
CA SER A 123 13.32 13.29 3.25
C SER A 123 14.14 13.37 4.54
N GLY A 124 15.47 13.38 4.46
CA GLY A 124 16.34 13.36 5.63
C GLY A 124 16.27 12.05 6.42
N GLY A 125 16.25 10.92 5.73
CA GLY A 125 16.21 9.58 6.35
C GLY A 125 14.83 9.18 6.89
N ARG A 126 13.75 9.58 6.19
CA ARG A 126 12.35 9.22 6.55
C ARG A 126 11.70 8.26 5.56
N LEU A 127 12.44 7.75 4.58
CA LEU A 127 11.93 6.81 3.58
C LEU A 127 11.67 5.44 4.18
N VAL A 128 10.53 4.85 3.84
CA VAL A 128 10.26 3.41 3.87
C VAL A 128 10.19 2.93 2.42
N ALA A 129 11.05 2.01 2.07
CA ALA A 129 11.21 1.52 0.70
C ALA A 129 10.31 0.30 0.45
N GLY A 130 9.15 0.51 -0.14
CA GLY A 130 8.30 -0.58 -0.61
C GLY A 130 8.80 -1.11 -1.95
N LEU A 131 9.07 -2.39 -2.02
CA LEU A 131 9.57 -3.09 -3.20
C LEU A 131 8.60 -4.22 -3.58
N PRO A 132 7.47 -3.92 -4.24
CA PRO A 132 6.50 -4.92 -4.64
C PRO A 132 7.01 -5.83 -5.76
N LEU A 133 6.50 -7.06 -5.75
CA LEU A 133 6.57 -7.93 -6.93
C LEU A 133 5.85 -7.28 -8.14
N GLY A 134 4.76 -6.57 -7.86
CA GLY A 134 3.88 -5.94 -8.83
C GLY A 134 2.68 -6.81 -9.19
N SER A 135 1.62 -6.15 -9.68
CA SER A 135 0.45 -6.86 -10.19
C SER A 135 0.74 -7.46 -11.57
N PRO A 136 0.10 -8.59 -11.93
CA PRO A 136 0.21 -9.11 -13.29
C PRO A 136 -0.25 -8.12 -14.35
N MET A 137 -1.28 -7.31 -14.07
CA MET A 137 -1.76 -6.28 -14.98
C MET A 137 -0.63 -5.30 -15.34
N ASP A 138 0.08 -4.79 -14.34
CA ASP A 138 1.19 -3.86 -14.56
C ASP A 138 2.38 -4.55 -15.21
N VAL A 139 2.85 -5.65 -14.63
CA VAL A 139 4.13 -6.27 -15.00
C VAL A 139 4.04 -7.05 -16.31
N ASN A 140 3.01 -7.89 -16.45
CA ASN A 140 2.91 -8.79 -17.60
C ASN A 140 2.22 -8.12 -18.79
N PHE A 141 1.12 -7.41 -18.56
CA PHE A 141 0.32 -6.83 -19.66
C PHE A 141 0.78 -5.43 -20.04
N CYS A 142 1.10 -4.56 -19.09
CA CYS A 142 1.54 -3.20 -19.43
C CYS A 142 3.01 -3.13 -19.81
N TYR A 143 3.89 -3.91 -19.17
CA TYR A 143 5.34 -3.91 -19.41
C TYR A 143 5.86 -5.14 -20.16
N GLY A 144 5.02 -6.09 -20.51
CA GLY A 144 5.36 -7.22 -21.40
C GLY A 144 6.32 -8.25 -20.79
N ILE A 145 6.46 -8.30 -19.47
CA ILE A 145 7.31 -9.29 -18.82
C ILE A 145 6.57 -10.63 -18.77
N THR A 146 7.25 -11.68 -19.23
CA THR A 146 6.69 -13.03 -19.25
C THR A 146 6.28 -13.48 -17.84
N PRO A 147 5.04 -13.96 -17.63
CA PRO A 147 4.57 -14.39 -16.30
C PRO A 147 5.48 -15.39 -15.59
N MET A 148 6.06 -16.34 -16.33
CA MET A 148 6.99 -17.34 -15.80
C MET A 148 8.31 -16.75 -15.27
N GLU A 149 8.75 -15.61 -15.81
CA GLU A 149 10.01 -14.95 -15.40
C GLU A 149 9.79 -13.91 -14.29
N HIS A 150 8.56 -13.49 -14.07
CA HIS A 150 8.20 -12.37 -13.21
C HIS A 150 8.85 -12.47 -11.82
N ARG A 151 8.72 -13.62 -11.15
CA ARG A 151 9.26 -13.84 -9.80
C ARG A 151 10.78 -13.94 -9.76
N GLU A 152 11.39 -14.54 -10.76
CA GLU A 152 12.86 -14.67 -10.82
C GLU A 152 13.50 -13.31 -11.12
N ARG A 153 12.93 -12.53 -12.04
CA ARG A 153 13.37 -11.15 -12.31
C ARG A 153 13.27 -10.30 -11.05
N TYR A 154 12.16 -10.41 -10.33
CA TYR A 154 11.97 -9.69 -9.07
C TYR A 154 13.05 -10.03 -8.04
N ARG A 155 13.32 -11.32 -7.83
CA ARG A 155 14.35 -11.76 -6.86
C ARG A 155 15.73 -11.24 -7.22
N GLU A 156 16.08 -11.28 -8.49
CA GLU A 156 17.37 -10.75 -8.95
C GLU A 156 17.43 -9.23 -8.81
N ALA A 157 16.39 -8.51 -9.23
CA ALA A 157 16.31 -7.06 -9.09
C ALA A 157 16.38 -6.61 -7.62
N PHE A 158 15.70 -7.34 -6.73
CA PHE A 158 15.74 -7.08 -5.29
C PHE A 158 17.16 -7.26 -4.72
N ALA A 159 17.83 -8.37 -5.03
CA ALA A 159 19.18 -8.63 -4.57
C ALA A 159 20.19 -7.57 -5.09
N LEU A 160 20.04 -7.19 -6.36
CA LEU A 160 20.87 -6.14 -6.97
C LEU A 160 20.64 -4.78 -6.29
N THR A 161 19.39 -4.41 -6.04
CA THR A 161 19.02 -3.15 -5.37
C THR A 161 19.60 -3.09 -3.96
N LEU A 162 19.44 -4.14 -3.15
CA LEU A 162 20.00 -4.17 -1.80
C LEU A 162 21.53 -4.13 -1.82
N LYS A 163 22.17 -4.88 -2.71
CA LYS A 163 23.63 -4.84 -2.86
C LYS A 163 24.11 -3.44 -3.25
N ALA A 164 23.41 -2.77 -4.16
CA ALA A 164 23.77 -1.41 -4.59
C ALA A 164 23.73 -0.41 -3.43
N TRP A 165 22.73 -0.50 -2.53
CA TRP A 165 22.66 0.35 -1.34
C TRP A 165 23.78 0.06 -0.33
N GLN A 166 24.21 -1.19 -0.20
CA GLN A 166 25.15 -1.62 0.84
C GLN A 166 26.61 -1.61 0.39
N ALA A 167 26.89 -1.76 -0.91
CA ALA A 167 28.24 -1.87 -1.44
C ALA A 167 29.11 -0.64 -1.11
N ARG A 168 30.35 -0.88 -0.69
CA ARG A 168 31.36 0.15 -0.40
C ARG A 168 32.42 0.26 -1.48
N GLU A 169 32.25 -0.47 -2.59
CA GLU A 169 33.11 -0.50 -3.75
C GLU A 169 32.28 -0.59 -5.04
N ILE A 170 32.89 -0.22 -6.15
CA ILE A 170 32.29 -0.43 -7.48
C ILE A 170 32.32 -1.94 -7.74
N PHE A 171 31.20 -2.50 -8.21
CA PHE A 171 31.10 -3.91 -8.51
C PHE A 171 30.43 -4.16 -9.86
N ALA A 172 30.71 -5.32 -10.44
CA ALA A 172 29.96 -5.84 -11.58
C ALA A 172 28.79 -6.71 -11.11
N TRP A 173 27.70 -6.69 -11.86
CA TRP A 173 26.60 -7.62 -11.69
C TRP A 173 26.44 -8.47 -12.96
N ASN A 174 26.52 -9.77 -12.81
CA ASN A 174 26.40 -10.71 -13.92
C ASN A 174 25.33 -11.75 -13.58
N GLY A 175 24.07 -11.31 -13.60
CA GLY A 175 22.90 -12.14 -13.33
C GLY A 175 22.29 -12.71 -14.61
N ARG A 176 21.18 -13.42 -14.45
CA ARG A 176 20.43 -13.97 -15.57
C ARG A 176 19.69 -12.89 -16.37
N TYR A 177 19.10 -11.92 -15.67
CA TYR A 177 18.23 -10.90 -16.27
C TYR A 177 18.92 -9.54 -16.39
N TYR A 178 19.90 -9.27 -15.55
CA TYR A 178 20.62 -7.99 -15.52
C TYR A 178 22.12 -8.22 -15.56
N GLN A 179 22.80 -7.57 -16.53
CA GLN A 179 24.24 -7.59 -16.67
C GLN A 179 24.74 -6.15 -16.68
N LEU A 180 25.53 -5.78 -15.67
CA LEU A 180 26.06 -4.45 -15.48
C LEU A 180 27.57 -4.55 -15.22
N ALA A 181 28.36 -3.97 -16.09
CA ALA A 181 29.81 -3.97 -15.94
C ALA A 181 30.27 -3.19 -14.70
N ASN A 182 29.54 -2.12 -14.38
CA ASN A 182 29.82 -1.28 -13.23
C ASN A 182 28.54 -0.87 -12.53
N VAL A 183 28.47 -1.09 -11.23
CA VAL A 183 27.44 -0.54 -10.33
C VAL A 183 28.16 0.36 -9.34
N ASN A 184 27.86 1.67 -9.41
CA ASN A 184 28.43 2.71 -8.56
C ASN A 184 27.29 3.68 -8.20
N LEU A 185 26.61 3.42 -7.09
CA LEU A 185 25.38 4.12 -6.74
C LEU A 185 25.63 5.55 -6.24
N TRP A 186 25.03 6.54 -6.89
CA TRP A 186 25.01 7.95 -6.52
C TRP A 186 23.57 8.49 -6.61
N PRO A 187 23.01 9.10 -5.54
CA PRO A 187 23.60 9.21 -4.20
C PRO A 187 23.51 7.90 -3.41
N ARG A 188 24.02 7.92 -2.18
CA ARG A 188 23.82 6.85 -1.20
C ARG A 188 22.64 7.23 -0.29
N PRO A 189 21.85 6.28 0.20
CA PRO A 189 20.82 6.58 1.20
C PRO A 189 21.45 7.06 2.52
N ILE A 190 20.76 7.95 3.22
CA ILE A 190 21.15 8.40 4.57
C ILE A 190 21.01 7.23 5.56
N GLN A 191 19.93 6.48 5.47
CA GLN A 191 19.66 5.34 6.35
C GLN A 191 20.63 4.19 6.04
N GLN A 192 21.25 3.63 7.07
CA GLN A 192 22.23 2.55 6.95
C GLN A 192 21.72 1.27 7.63
N PRO A 193 21.97 0.09 7.06
CA PRO A 193 22.67 -0.17 5.78
C PRO A 193 21.87 0.21 4.54
N HIS A 194 20.57 0.43 4.68
CA HIS A 194 19.61 0.89 3.68
C HIS A 194 18.31 1.35 4.37
N PRO A 195 17.41 2.07 3.68
CA PRO A 195 16.07 2.36 4.21
C PRO A 195 15.32 1.07 4.59
N PRO A 196 14.44 1.09 5.60
CA PRO A 196 13.58 -0.05 5.90
C PRO A 196 12.83 -0.53 4.66
N VAL A 197 12.86 -1.84 4.40
CA VAL A 197 12.24 -2.43 3.22
C VAL A 197 10.92 -3.08 3.59
N TRP A 198 9.89 -2.74 2.83
CA TRP A 198 8.57 -3.35 2.91
C TRP A 198 8.26 -4.09 1.61
N VAL A 199 7.68 -5.29 1.72
CA VAL A 199 7.25 -6.09 0.56
C VAL A 199 5.74 -6.23 0.59
N PRO A 200 5.02 -5.42 -0.21
CA PRO A 200 3.59 -5.58 -0.36
C PRO A 200 3.26 -6.83 -1.17
N GLY A 201 2.17 -7.49 -0.79
CA GLY A 201 1.70 -8.69 -1.45
C GLY A 201 0.27 -9.07 -1.06
N SER A 202 -0.37 -9.92 -1.88
CA SER A 202 -1.75 -10.35 -1.71
C SER A 202 -1.91 -11.77 -1.16
N GLY A 203 -0.87 -12.33 -0.51
CA GLY A 203 -0.99 -13.61 0.20
C GLY A 203 -0.44 -14.83 -0.53
N SER A 204 0.72 -14.76 -1.14
CA SER A 204 1.43 -15.92 -1.71
C SER A 204 2.41 -16.51 -0.70
N ILE A 205 2.42 -17.85 -0.53
CA ILE A 205 3.34 -18.56 0.36
C ILE A 205 4.80 -18.24 0.02
N SER A 206 5.13 -18.18 -1.26
CA SER A 206 6.49 -17.84 -1.72
C SER A 206 6.89 -16.40 -1.36
N THR A 207 5.91 -15.49 -1.23
CA THR A 207 6.17 -14.13 -0.75
C THR A 207 6.41 -14.11 0.76
N PHE A 208 5.72 -14.97 1.52
CA PHE A 208 5.96 -15.11 2.97
C PHE A 208 7.38 -15.61 3.24
N ASP A 209 7.77 -16.71 2.59
CA ASP A 209 9.13 -17.26 2.66
C ASP A 209 10.17 -16.18 2.33
N PHE A 210 9.97 -15.48 1.22
CA PHE A 210 10.86 -14.41 0.76
C PHE A 210 10.98 -13.28 1.79
N ALA A 211 9.87 -12.80 2.34
CA ALA A 211 9.88 -11.70 3.30
C ALA A 211 10.59 -12.09 4.61
N VAL A 212 10.39 -13.31 5.09
CA VAL A 212 11.03 -13.80 6.32
C VAL A 212 12.52 -14.07 6.11
N ASP A 213 12.92 -14.62 4.96
CA ASP A 213 14.33 -14.91 4.64
C ASP A 213 15.17 -13.63 4.48
N ASN A 214 14.57 -12.57 3.92
CA ASN A 214 15.26 -11.29 3.71
C ASN A 214 15.06 -10.29 4.86
N ASP A 215 14.40 -10.69 5.95
CA ASP A 215 14.12 -9.86 7.12
C ASP A 215 13.44 -8.53 6.79
N VAL A 216 12.45 -8.55 5.91
CA VAL A 216 11.67 -7.38 5.49
C VAL A 216 10.26 -7.41 6.06
N CYS A 217 9.61 -6.25 6.17
CA CYS A 217 8.22 -6.16 6.59
C CYS A 217 7.32 -6.67 5.47
N TYR A 218 6.50 -7.67 5.76
CA TYR A 218 5.46 -8.13 4.83
C TYR A 218 4.20 -7.29 5.00
N CYS A 219 3.74 -6.63 3.94
CA CYS A 219 2.51 -5.85 3.96
C CYS A 219 1.42 -6.55 3.16
N PHE A 220 0.39 -7.04 3.85
CA PHE A 220 -0.74 -7.64 3.18
C PHE A 220 -1.67 -6.57 2.62
N LEU A 221 -1.68 -6.45 1.31
CA LEU A 221 -2.55 -5.55 0.55
C LEU A 221 -3.68 -6.36 -0.06
N SER A 222 -4.87 -6.22 0.51
CA SER A 222 -6.09 -6.86 0.01
C SER A 222 -7.29 -5.97 0.30
N TYR A 223 -8.22 -5.94 -0.64
CA TYR A 223 -9.49 -5.24 -0.46
C TYR A 223 -10.59 -6.16 0.08
N SER A 224 -10.26 -7.40 0.42
CA SER A 224 -11.20 -8.38 0.99
C SER A 224 -11.33 -8.27 2.52
N GLY A 225 -10.67 -7.29 3.14
CA GLY A 225 -10.76 -6.99 4.57
C GLY A 225 -10.10 -8.00 5.50
N ALA A 226 -10.11 -7.68 6.78
CA ALA A 226 -9.39 -8.44 7.80
C ALA A 226 -9.94 -9.86 8.00
N LYS A 227 -11.25 -10.07 7.89
CA LYS A 227 -11.85 -11.42 8.07
C LYS A 227 -11.33 -12.41 7.03
N ALA A 228 -11.27 -11.99 5.76
CA ALA A 228 -10.72 -12.82 4.68
C ALA A 228 -9.19 -12.98 4.80
N ALA A 229 -8.51 -11.96 5.35
CA ALA A 229 -7.07 -11.97 5.55
C ALA A 229 -6.59 -12.91 6.67
N THR A 230 -7.48 -13.32 7.59
CA THR A 230 -7.10 -14.07 8.80
C THR A 230 -6.30 -15.32 8.49
N SER A 231 -6.79 -16.17 7.59
CA SER A 231 -6.11 -17.42 7.23
C SER A 231 -4.76 -17.18 6.56
N MET A 232 -4.66 -16.14 5.73
CA MET A 232 -3.42 -15.76 5.05
C MET A 232 -2.38 -15.26 6.05
N MET A 233 -2.78 -14.39 6.98
CA MET A 233 -1.88 -13.88 8.01
C MET A 233 -1.47 -14.95 9.01
N GLN A 234 -2.34 -15.91 9.34
CA GLN A 234 -1.97 -17.10 10.10
C GLN A 234 -0.90 -17.91 9.36
N GLY A 235 -1.05 -18.08 8.05
CA GLY A 235 -0.02 -18.71 7.20
C GLY A 235 1.32 -17.98 7.25
N TYR A 236 1.31 -16.65 7.17
CA TYR A 236 2.51 -15.82 7.32
C TYR A 236 3.18 -16.03 8.69
N TRP A 237 2.42 -15.93 9.77
CA TRP A 237 2.95 -16.11 11.13
C TRP A 237 3.46 -17.52 11.38
N LYS A 238 2.84 -18.53 10.73
CA LYS A 238 3.37 -19.88 10.75
C LYS A 238 4.76 -19.95 10.12
N VAL A 239 4.98 -19.31 8.96
CA VAL A 239 6.31 -19.25 8.31
C VAL A 239 7.32 -18.54 9.21
N VAL A 240 6.94 -17.44 9.87
CA VAL A 240 7.79 -16.74 10.85
C VAL A 240 8.24 -17.69 11.96
N SER A 241 7.29 -18.43 12.54
CA SER A 241 7.55 -19.40 13.61
C SER A 241 8.40 -20.59 13.13
N ASP A 242 8.07 -21.20 11.97
CA ASP A 242 8.78 -22.35 11.41
C ASP A 242 10.26 -22.02 11.12
N LYS A 243 10.56 -20.75 10.82
CA LYS A 243 11.92 -20.24 10.59
C LYS A 243 12.60 -19.73 11.88
N GLY A 244 11.98 -19.92 13.04
CA GLY A 244 12.54 -19.50 14.33
C GLY A 244 12.70 -17.99 14.47
N ARG A 245 11.91 -17.20 13.74
CA ARG A 245 11.94 -15.74 13.85
C ARG A 245 10.97 -15.26 14.93
N GLU A 246 11.33 -14.14 15.54
CA GLU A 246 10.51 -13.48 16.55
C GLU A 246 9.14 -13.05 15.98
N PRO A 247 8.01 -13.32 16.68
CA PRO A 247 6.67 -12.93 16.24
C PRO A 247 6.36 -11.46 16.53
N ASN A 248 7.28 -10.58 16.20
CA ASN A 248 7.18 -9.14 16.37
C ASN A 248 6.08 -8.58 15.43
N PRO A 249 5.02 -7.94 15.93
CA PRO A 249 3.92 -7.46 15.11
C PRO A 249 4.35 -6.45 14.04
N TYR A 250 5.46 -5.76 14.24
CA TYR A 250 6.00 -4.82 13.25
C TYR A 250 6.64 -5.47 12.03
N ARG A 251 6.79 -6.82 12.01
CA ARG A 251 7.11 -7.57 10.79
C ARG A 251 5.98 -7.56 9.76
N ALA A 252 4.77 -7.19 10.21
CA ALA A 252 3.59 -7.24 9.38
C ALA A 252 2.90 -5.88 9.27
N GLY A 253 2.44 -5.58 8.06
CA GLY A 253 1.57 -4.47 7.74
C GLY A 253 0.26 -4.96 7.12
N PHE A 254 -0.78 -4.14 7.21
CA PHE A 254 -2.09 -4.41 6.63
C PHE A 254 -2.72 -3.15 6.06
N LEU A 255 -3.43 -3.28 4.94
CA LEU A 255 -4.23 -2.20 4.34
C LEU A 255 -5.71 -2.42 4.66
N GLN A 256 -6.35 -1.41 5.26
CA GLN A 256 -7.78 -1.42 5.56
C GLN A 256 -8.46 -0.18 4.98
N LEU A 257 -9.61 -0.37 4.30
CA LEU A 257 -10.51 0.70 3.91
C LEU A 257 -11.29 1.17 5.14
N VAL A 258 -11.31 2.49 5.36
CA VAL A 258 -11.94 3.07 6.56
C VAL A 258 -12.77 4.30 6.21
N ALA A 259 -14.00 4.34 6.73
CA ALA A 259 -14.93 5.46 6.55
C ALA A 259 -15.57 5.83 7.89
N VAL A 260 -15.26 7.02 8.39
CA VAL A 260 -15.70 7.49 9.72
C VAL A 260 -16.69 8.65 9.56
N ALA A 261 -17.80 8.58 10.27
CA ALA A 261 -18.78 9.66 10.40
C ALA A 261 -19.19 9.79 11.87
N GLU A 262 -20.00 10.81 12.21
CA GLU A 262 -20.43 11.03 13.60
C GLU A 262 -21.25 9.86 14.16
N THR A 263 -22.00 9.19 13.29
CA THR A 263 -22.79 8.00 13.63
C THR A 263 -22.68 6.93 12.53
N ASP A 264 -23.02 5.68 12.88
CA ASP A 264 -23.04 4.58 11.91
C ASP A 264 -24.03 4.84 10.76
N ALA A 265 -25.18 5.44 11.06
CA ALA A 265 -26.18 5.82 10.06
C ALA A 265 -25.66 6.89 9.09
N GLN A 266 -24.97 7.90 9.61
CA GLN A 266 -24.33 8.92 8.76
C GLN A 266 -23.19 8.36 7.93
N ALA A 267 -22.47 7.35 8.42
CA ALA A 267 -21.44 6.67 7.64
C ALA A 267 -22.05 5.94 6.42
N GLU A 268 -23.17 5.27 6.60
CA GLU A 268 -23.91 4.66 5.47
C GLU A 268 -24.39 5.74 4.49
N GLU A 269 -25.04 6.80 4.98
CA GLU A 269 -25.54 7.90 4.14
C GLU A 269 -24.45 8.54 3.29
N LYS A 270 -23.29 8.86 3.90
CA LYS A 270 -22.20 9.57 3.24
C LYS A 270 -21.37 8.68 2.31
N TYR A 271 -21.12 7.42 2.70
CA TYR A 271 -20.08 6.61 2.06
C TYR A 271 -20.59 5.44 1.22
N ALA A 272 -21.86 5.02 1.34
CA ALA A 272 -22.36 3.82 0.69
C ALA A 272 -22.09 3.79 -0.82
N ARG A 273 -22.45 4.87 -1.55
CA ARG A 273 -22.24 4.96 -2.99
C ARG A 273 -20.76 4.88 -3.39
N HIS A 274 -19.86 5.42 -2.56
CA HIS A 274 -18.43 5.48 -2.84
C HIS A 274 -17.75 4.13 -2.62
N VAL A 275 -18.18 3.40 -1.59
CA VAL A 275 -17.76 2.03 -1.31
C VAL A 275 -18.22 1.11 -2.44
N GLU A 276 -19.50 1.17 -2.82
CA GLU A 276 -20.03 0.37 -3.92
C GLU A 276 -19.32 0.69 -5.24
N TYR A 277 -19.09 1.98 -5.54
CA TYR A 277 -18.32 2.41 -6.70
C TYR A 277 -16.91 1.77 -6.72
N PHE A 278 -16.22 1.76 -5.58
CA PHE A 278 -14.88 1.18 -5.49
C PHE A 278 -14.90 -0.31 -5.82
N TYR A 279 -15.79 -1.07 -5.18
CA TYR A 279 -15.84 -2.52 -5.39
C TYR A 279 -16.40 -2.92 -6.74
N HIS A 280 -17.34 -2.16 -7.29
CA HIS A 280 -17.97 -2.50 -8.56
C HIS A 280 -17.16 -2.03 -9.76
N LYS A 281 -16.61 -0.80 -9.73
CA LYS A 281 -15.92 -0.19 -10.87
C LYS A 281 -14.41 -0.26 -10.75
N CYS A 282 -13.82 0.15 -9.61
CA CYS A 282 -12.36 0.16 -9.48
C CYS A 282 -11.75 -1.24 -9.37
N LEU A 283 -12.52 -2.27 -9.00
CA LEU A 283 -12.08 -3.67 -8.94
C LEU A 283 -12.67 -4.52 -10.08
N HIS A 284 -13.02 -3.89 -11.19
CA HIS A 284 -13.60 -4.55 -12.34
C HIS A 284 -12.53 -4.95 -13.37
N TRP A 285 -12.12 -6.21 -13.35
CA TRP A 285 -11.24 -6.83 -14.35
C TRP A 285 -11.49 -8.32 -14.46
N PRO A 286 -11.25 -8.94 -15.64
CA PRO A 286 -11.38 -10.37 -15.82
C PRO A 286 -10.23 -11.12 -15.13
N LEU A 287 -10.51 -12.36 -14.71
CA LEU A 287 -9.60 -13.19 -13.92
C LEU A 287 -8.24 -13.41 -14.59
N GLU A 288 -8.23 -13.58 -15.92
CA GLU A 288 -7.04 -13.82 -16.73
C GLU A 288 -6.03 -12.67 -16.67
N LEU A 289 -6.47 -11.44 -16.49
CA LEU A 289 -5.57 -10.31 -16.29
C LEU A 289 -4.94 -10.33 -14.89
N GLY A 290 -5.71 -10.70 -13.87
CA GLY A 290 -5.23 -10.76 -12.48
C GLY A 290 -4.40 -11.99 -12.16
N SER A 291 -4.52 -13.06 -12.95
CA SER A 291 -3.86 -14.36 -12.68
C SER A 291 -3.50 -15.09 -13.98
N PRO A 292 -2.60 -14.53 -14.80
CA PRO A 292 -2.19 -15.18 -16.05
C PRO A 292 -1.45 -16.49 -15.77
N PRO A 293 -1.56 -17.48 -16.69
CA PRO A 293 -0.83 -18.75 -16.57
C PRO A 293 0.68 -18.55 -16.36
N GLY A 294 1.26 -19.25 -15.39
CA GLY A 294 2.68 -19.18 -15.07
C GLY A 294 3.07 -18.11 -14.05
N ASN A 295 2.16 -17.20 -13.67
CA ASN A 295 2.46 -16.17 -12.67
C ASN A 295 2.50 -16.71 -11.22
N GLN A 296 1.71 -17.73 -10.91
CA GLN A 296 1.65 -18.35 -9.58
C GLN A 296 2.45 -19.64 -9.52
N ASP A 297 3.18 -19.84 -8.43
CA ASP A 297 3.81 -21.14 -8.16
C ASP A 297 2.78 -22.20 -7.72
N TYR A 298 3.17 -23.48 -7.84
CA TYR A 298 2.29 -24.61 -7.55
C TYR A 298 1.77 -24.63 -6.10
N ARG A 299 2.58 -24.19 -5.11
CA ARG A 299 2.16 -24.14 -3.70
C ARG A 299 1.06 -23.10 -3.50
N SER A 300 1.21 -21.93 -4.13
CA SER A 300 0.23 -20.86 -4.08
C SER A 300 -1.07 -21.25 -4.80
N LEU A 301 -0.99 -21.95 -5.93
CA LEU A 301 -2.16 -22.50 -6.63
C LEU A 301 -2.90 -23.53 -5.78
N LEU A 302 -2.18 -24.46 -5.13
CA LEU A 302 -2.79 -25.44 -4.21
C LEU A 302 -3.44 -24.75 -3.00
N ALA A 303 -2.80 -23.75 -2.43
CA ALA A 303 -3.35 -22.99 -1.31
C ALA A 303 -4.62 -22.26 -1.71
N ALA A 304 -4.63 -21.60 -2.88
CA ALA A 304 -5.81 -20.94 -3.43
C ALA A 304 -6.95 -21.92 -3.73
N ALA A 305 -6.63 -23.09 -4.27
CA ALA A 305 -7.64 -24.13 -4.55
C ALA A 305 -8.25 -24.74 -3.26
N ARG A 306 -7.48 -24.81 -2.17
CA ARG A 306 -7.94 -25.29 -0.86
C ARG A 306 -8.63 -24.23 -0.02
N SER A 307 -8.32 -22.96 -0.26
CA SER A 307 -9.00 -21.86 0.40
C SER A 307 -10.32 -21.60 -0.32
N ASN A 308 -11.44 -21.60 0.43
CA ASN A 308 -12.73 -21.15 -0.08
C ASN A 308 -12.77 -19.61 -0.27
N ILE A 309 -11.64 -19.00 -0.68
CA ILE A 309 -11.59 -17.57 -0.97
C ILE A 309 -12.48 -17.33 -2.19
N ARG A 310 -13.63 -16.70 -1.95
CA ARG A 310 -14.56 -16.30 -3.01
C ARG A 310 -13.84 -15.33 -3.95
N ARG A 311 -14.02 -15.55 -5.24
CA ARG A 311 -13.43 -14.73 -6.31
C ARG A 311 -14.03 -13.32 -6.30
N ALA A 312 -13.30 -12.34 -6.85
CA ALA A 312 -13.74 -10.95 -6.98
C ALA A 312 -15.12 -10.77 -7.66
N GLU A 313 -15.55 -11.74 -8.47
CA GLU A 313 -16.88 -11.77 -9.09
C GLU A 313 -18.04 -11.71 -8.10
N ASP A 314 -17.87 -12.27 -6.89
CA ASP A 314 -18.90 -12.26 -5.85
C ASP A 314 -19.16 -10.85 -5.29
N THR A 315 -18.26 -9.91 -5.47
CA THR A 315 -18.41 -8.54 -4.94
C THR A 315 -19.41 -7.70 -5.73
N LYS A 316 -19.66 -8.02 -7.01
CA LYS A 316 -20.55 -7.25 -7.88
C LYS A 316 -22.00 -7.18 -7.38
N GLN A 317 -22.44 -8.17 -6.61
CA GLN A 317 -23.80 -8.23 -6.05
C GLN A 317 -23.89 -7.67 -4.63
N LEU A 318 -22.76 -7.44 -3.98
CA LEU A 318 -22.71 -6.93 -2.63
C LEU A 318 -23.09 -5.45 -2.58
N ARG A 319 -23.72 -5.05 -1.48
CA ARG A 319 -24.07 -3.68 -1.15
C ARG A 319 -23.26 -3.19 0.04
N TYR A 320 -23.34 -1.91 0.32
CA TYR A 320 -22.59 -1.27 1.41
C TYR A 320 -22.64 -2.08 2.72
N ARG A 321 -23.82 -2.49 3.17
CA ARG A 321 -23.96 -3.25 4.42
C ARG A 321 -23.23 -4.59 4.40
N ASP A 322 -23.24 -5.27 3.25
CA ASP A 322 -22.49 -6.52 3.07
C ASP A 322 -20.97 -6.29 3.17
N PHE A 323 -20.47 -5.21 2.56
CA PHE A 323 -19.05 -4.85 2.64
C PHE A 323 -18.62 -4.52 4.07
N VAL A 324 -19.48 -3.81 4.82
CA VAL A 324 -19.23 -3.50 6.23
C VAL A 324 -19.29 -4.75 7.10
N GLU A 325 -20.30 -5.61 6.94
CA GLU A 325 -20.45 -6.85 7.70
C GLU A 325 -19.28 -7.82 7.46
N LYS A 326 -18.86 -7.97 6.21
CA LYS A 326 -17.72 -8.83 5.83
C LYS A 326 -16.37 -8.23 6.24
N GLY A 327 -16.33 -6.98 6.69
CA GLY A 327 -15.09 -6.29 7.07
C GLY A 327 -14.25 -5.79 5.89
N TYR A 328 -14.80 -5.75 4.68
CA TYR A 328 -14.12 -5.21 3.50
C TYR A 328 -13.84 -3.72 3.68
N VAL A 329 -14.81 -3.01 4.23
CA VAL A 329 -14.65 -1.65 4.74
C VAL A 329 -15.03 -1.62 6.22
N ILE A 330 -14.25 -0.95 7.04
CA ILE A 330 -14.62 -0.62 8.41
C ILE A 330 -15.21 0.77 8.39
N ALA A 331 -16.54 0.85 8.59
CA ALA A 331 -17.27 2.11 8.53
C ALA A 331 -18.18 2.25 9.74
N GLY A 332 -18.39 3.50 10.18
CA GLY A 332 -19.28 3.82 11.29
C GLY A 332 -18.81 5.04 12.08
N SER A 333 -19.32 5.13 13.32
CA SER A 333 -18.91 6.12 14.31
C SER A 333 -17.44 5.92 14.72
N PRO A 334 -16.78 6.92 15.30
CA PRO A 334 -15.41 6.77 15.78
C PRO A 334 -15.23 5.59 16.75
N ALA A 335 -16.21 5.33 17.62
CA ALA A 335 -16.18 4.20 18.55
C ALA A 335 -16.24 2.87 17.80
N THR A 336 -17.19 2.72 16.86
CA THR A 336 -17.36 1.52 16.03
C THR A 336 -16.08 1.25 15.23
N VAL A 337 -15.54 2.27 14.57
CA VAL A 337 -14.33 2.13 13.73
C VAL A 337 -13.11 1.78 14.59
N ARG A 338 -12.90 2.47 15.70
CA ARG A 338 -11.80 2.19 16.64
C ARG A 338 -11.82 0.75 17.14
N ASP A 339 -12.97 0.30 17.63
CA ASP A 339 -13.10 -1.02 18.26
C ASP A 339 -12.95 -2.13 17.21
N ARG A 340 -13.53 -1.96 16.03
CA ARG A 340 -13.39 -2.92 14.94
C ARG A 340 -11.94 -3.00 14.42
N ILE A 341 -11.26 -1.86 14.22
CA ILE A 341 -9.84 -1.89 13.80
C ILE A 341 -9.00 -2.59 14.86
N ARG A 342 -9.20 -2.28 16.14
CA ARG A 342 -8.44 -2.88 17.24
C ARG A 342 -8.61 -4.40 17.28
N GLU A 343 -9.86 -4.89 17.25
CA GLU A 343 -10.15 -6.29 17.47
C GLU A 343 -10.06 -7.12 16.17
N GLU A 344 -10.70 -6.67 15.08
CA GLU A 344 -10.79 -7.45 13.85
C GLU A 344 -9.49 -7.38 13.03
N VAL A 345 -8.77 -6.25 13.07
CA VAL A 345 -7.55 -6.04 12.27
C VAL A 345 -6.31 -6.26 13.10
N VAL A 346 -6.05 -5.36 14.05
CA VAL A 346 -4.74 -5.28 14.71
C VAL A 346 -4.46 -6.53 15.53
N LYS A 347 -5.37 -6.91 16.42
CA LYS A 347 -5.19 -8.09 17.28
C LYS A 347 -5.30 -9.40 16.52
N THR A 348 -6.32 -9.54 15.67
CA THR A 348 -6.59 -10.78 14.93
C THR A 348 -5.49 -11.09 13.92
N LEU A 349 -5.00 -10.08 13.20
CA LEU A 349 -3.94 -10.26 12.21
C LEU A 349 -2.53 -10.10 12.80
N ARG A 350 -2.43 -9.62 14.04
CA ARG A 350 -1.17 -9.33 14.74
C ARG A 350 -0.26 -8.40 13.91
N VAL A 351 -0.76 -7.23 13.53
CA VAL A 351 -0.02 -6.26 12.71
C VAL A 351 0.38 -5.02 13.50
N GLY A 352 1.62 -4.59 13.35
CA GLY A 352 2.17 -3.38 13.97
C GLY A 352 2.16 -2.15 13.07
N ASN A 353 2.02 -2.35 11.74
CA ASN A 353 1.96 -1.29 10.76
C ASN A 353 0.59 -1.33 10.05
N LEU A 354 -0.21 -0.29 10.21
CA LEU A 354 -1.53 -0.18 9.59
C LEU A 354 -1.51 0.92 8.53
N MET A 355 -1.89 0.58 7.33
CA MET A 355 -2.21 1.54 6.29
C MET A 355 -3.71 1.68 6.21
N VAL A 356 -4.23 2.92 6.29
CA VAL A 356 -5.65 3.21 6.16
C VAL A 356 -5.92 3.92 4.84
N LEU A 357 -6.82 3.35 4.04
CA LEU A 357 -7.31 3.96 2.82
C LEU A 357 -8.60 4.72 3.17
N LEU A 358 -8.49 6.03 3.24
CA LEU A 358 -9.55 6.96 3.67
C LEU A 358 -10.22 7.68 2.49
N GLN A 359 -9.58 7.71 1.31
CA GLN A 359 -10.20 8.11 0.05
C GLN A 359 -10.68 6.85 -0.67
N ILE A 360 -11.98 6.59 -0.72
CA ILE A 360 -12.57 5.36 -1.26
C ILE A 360 -13.32 5.69 -2.56
N GLY A 361 -12.88 5.09 -3.67
CA GLY A 361 -13.55 5.18 -4.96
C GLY A 361 -13.83 6.61 -5.42
N SER A 362 -15.09 6.95 -5.58
CA SER A 362 -15.54 8.25 -6.09
C SER A 362 -15.66 9.36 -5.03
N MET A 363 -15.06 9.19 -3.83
CA MET A 363 -15.17 10.22 -2.79
C MET A 363 -14.62 11.56 -3.27
N PRO A 364 -15.40 12.67 -3.13
CA PRO A 364 -14.89 14.01 -3.35
C PRO A 364 -13.77 14.39 -2.37
N HIS A 365 -12.98 15.36 -2.76
CA HIS A 365 -11.87 15.88 -1.96
C HIS A 365 -12.30 16.29 -0.54
N GLU A 366 -13.34 17.09 -0.44
CA GLU A 366 -13.83 17.62 0.84
C GLU A 366 -14.33 16.50 1.76
N LEU A 367 -15.01 15.49 1.21
CA LEU A 367 -15.47 14.33 1.99
C LEU A 367 -14.28 13.48 2.45
N THR A 368 -13.25 13.36 1.63
CA THR A 368 -11.99 12.69 1.99
C THR A 368 -11.31 13.39 3.17
N LEU A 369 -11.20 14.71 3.12
CA LEU A 369 -10.63 15.49 4.23
C LEU A 369 -11.44 15.37 5.51
N GLN A 370 -12.79 15.37 5.43
CA GLN A 370 -13.66 15.13 6.60
C GLN A 370 -13.44 13.75 7.22
N ASN A 371 -13.33 12.71 6.39
CA ASN A 371 -13.04 11.35 6.84
C ASN A 371 -11.67 11.28 7.53
N MET A 372 -10.63 11.87 6.93
CA MET A 372 -9.28 11.91 7.50
C MET A 372 -9.22 12.68 8.82
N ASP A 373 -9.90 13.82 8.89
CA ASP A 373 -9.96 14.66 10.08
C ASP A 373 -10.58 13.91 11.27
N LEU A 374 -11.76 13.33 11.05
CA LEU A 374 -12.47 12.62 12.10
C LEU A 374 -11.68 11.36 12.56
N PHE A 375 -11.09 10.62 11.61
CA PHE A 375 -10.21 9.50 11.94
C PHE A 375 -9.00 9.94 12.77
N ALA A 376 -8.34 11.01 12.37
CA ALA A 376 -7.15 11.52 13.05
C ALA A 376 -7.45 11.98 14.48
N ARG A 377 -8.58 12.65 14.71
CA ARG A 377 -8.94 13.17 16.04
C ARG A 377 -9.48 12.10 16.99
N GLU A 378 -10.34 11.22 16.47
CA GLU A 378 -11.17 10.36 17.33
C GLU A 378 -10.76 8.87 17.31
N VAL A 379 -10.01 8.43 16.31
CA VAL A 379 -9.65 7.00 16.17
C VAL A 379 -8.16 6.77 16.37
N LEU A 380 -7.33 7.51 15.63
CA LEU A 380 -5.87 7.34 15.59
C LEU A 380 -5.20 7.37 16.98
N PRO A 381 -5.55 8.29 17.92
CA PRO A 381 -4.91 8.34 19.24
C PRO A 381 -5.11 7.05 20.06
N HIS A 382 -6.23 6.39 19.89
CA HIS A 382 -6.58 5.16 20.61
C HIS A 382 -5.94 3.90 20.03
N LEU A 383 -5.50 3.94 18.78
CA LEU A 383 -4.83 2.80 18.14
C LEU A 383 -3.31 2.82 18.35
N ARG A 384 -2.70 3.99 18.45
CA ARG A 384 -1.24 4.15 18.58
C ARG A 384 -0.60 3.37 19.72
N PRO A 385 -1.18 3.35 20.95
CA PRO A 385 -0.58 2.65 22.08
C PRO A 385 -0.60 1.12 21.95
N LEU A 386 -1.33 0.58 20.97
CA LEU A 386 -1.36 -0.87 20.76
C LEU A 386 0.07 -1.38 20.51
N TRP A 387 0.44 -2.45 21.19
CA TRP A 387 1.75 -3.09 21.25
C TRP A 387 2.80 -2.40 22.14
N ASP A 388 2.52 -1.21 22.74
CA ASP A 388 3.49 -0.53 23.61
C ASP A 388 3.80 -1.34 24.86
N ASP A 389 2.79 -2.00 25.45
CA ASP A 389 2.94 -2.84 26.65
C ASP A 389 3.75 -4.13 26.40
N GLU A 390 3.85 -4.58 25.14
CA GLU A 390 4.61 -5.77 24.76
C GLU A 390 6.10 -5.46 24.53
N GLY A 391 6.51 -4.20 24.49
CA GLY A 391 7.91 -3.77 24.38
C GLY A 391 8.57 -4.03 23.03
N TRP A 392 7.79 -4.30 21.97
CA TRP A 392 8.32 -4.58 20.64
C TRP A 392 9.00 -3.36 20.02
N VAL A 393 10.17 -3.57 19.40
CA VAL A 393 10.86 -2.55 18.61
C VAL A 393 10.50 -2.68 17.14
N ASN A 394 10.11 -1.56 16.50
CA ASN A 394 9.85 -1.54 15.06
C ASN A 394 11.15 -1.36 14.27
N HIS A 395 11.83 -2.46 13.92
CA HIS A 395 13.05 -2.45 13.12
C HIS A 395 12.80 -2.07 11.66
N TRP A 396 11.56 -2.21 11.17
CA TRP A 396 11.12 -1.92 9.80
C TRP A 396 10.54 -0.52 9.62
N TRP A 397 10.92 0.42 10.51
CA TRP A 397 10.57 1.83 10.45
C TRP A 397 11.84 2.69 10.49
N PRO A 398 11.87 3.88 9.86
CA PRO A 398 13.03 4.75 9.92
C PRO A 398 13.51 4.96 11.35
N GLU A 399 14.79 4.69 11.62
CA GLU A 399 15.34 4.68 12.98
C GLU A 399 15.08 5.99 13.72
N ARG A 400 15.29 7.12 13.06
CA ARG A 400 15.04 8.45 13.62
C ARG A 400 13.58 8.69 14.01
N LEU A 401 12.64 7.89 13.50
CA LEU A 401 11.20 8.03 13.76
C LEU A 401 10.65 6.97 14.70
N ARG A 402 11.46 6.03 15.18
CA ARG A 402 10.98 4.91 16.04
C ARG A 402 10.38 5.40 17.35
N GLY A 403 11.05 6.36 18.03
CA GLY A 403 10.63 6.94 19.30
C GLY A 403 9.75 8.19 19.18
N ALA A 404 9.50 8.68 17.97
CA ALA A 404 8.72 9.90 17.78
C ALA A 404 7.24 9.65 18.12
N GLN A 405 6.78 10.26 19.22
CA GLN A 405 5.36 10.40 19.52
C GLN A 405 4.85 11.70 18.90
N ARG A 406 3.93 11.58 17.97
CA ARG A 406 3.33 12.76 17.32
C ARG A 406 2.05 13.13 18.06
N PRO A 407 1.98 14.31 18.71
CA PRO A 407 0.74 14.75 19.31
C PRO A 407 -0.31 15.00 18.21
N VAL A 408 -1.48 14.43 18.35
CA VAL A 408 -2.66 14.84 17.59
C VAL A 408 -3.15 16.11 18.29
N THR A 409 -2.80 17.27 17.77
CA THR A 409 -3.27 18.54 18.35
C THR A 409 -4.38 19.10 17.48
N GLY A 410 -5.50 19.51 18.11
CA GLY A 410 -6.57 20.23 17.42
C GLY A 410 -6.07 21.49 16.68
N ALA A 411 -4.94 22.06 17.11
CA ALA A 411 -4.23 23.16 16.45
C ALA A 411 -3.64 22.77 15.08
N ALA A 412 -3.18 21.51 14.91
CA ALA A 412 -2.68 21.03 13.63
C ALA A 412 -3.79 20.90 12.58
N VAL A 413 -5.00 20.54 13.04
CA VAL A 413 -6.19 20.45 12.21
C VAL A 413 -6.70 21.85 11.80
N ALA A 414 -6.67 22.81 12.70
CA ALA A 414 -7.05 24.21 12.39
C ALA A 414 -6.09 24.87 11.39
N ALA A 415 -4.79 24.62 11.52
CA ALA A 415 -3.77 25.11 10.58
C ALA A 415 -3.82 24.42 9.20
N ALA A 416 -4.42 23.24 9.10
CA ALA A 416 -4.59 22.54 7.82
C ALA A 416 -5.81 23.03 7.02
N ARG A 417 -6.72 23.79 7.66
CA ARG A 417 -7.91 24.40 7.02
C ARG A 417 -7.68 25.86 6.60
N ALA A 418 -6.61 26.49 7.03
CA ALA A 418 -6.17 27.81 6.63
C ALA A 418 -5.15 27.72 5.47
#